data_0a79780f44d90697f146752d578e8897
#
_entry.id   0a79780f44d90697f146752d578e8897
#
_cell.length_a   1.000
_cell.length_b   1.000
_cell.length_c   1.000
_cell.angle_alpha   90.00
_cell.angle_beta   90.00
_cell.angle_gamma   90.00
#
_symmetry.space_group_name_H-M   'P 1'
#
loop_
_entity.id
_entity.type
_entity.pdbx_description
1 polymer ?
#
loop_
_entity_poly.entity_id
_entity_poly.type
_entity_poly.pdbx_seq_one_letter_code
_entity_poly.pdbx_strand_id
1 'polypeptide(L)'
;SLEEIKPDIILINPNFTVNSNITMPVTRRLEIIKWAKENNVLIIEDDYNGELRYSTHPMPCVQNYDTENTVYLGSFSKILLPSVRISYMVLPQKLTDEYNKIKKYTNQTASKTEQIALAKYINNGKLDVHLRKARRIYLEKSNLMLSNIKKYFGTSVKIVFNETSLYVSLIFKDKTIDDSVIKKIDDALIKTMQFNKAENMIVLSFS
;
A
#
# COMPACT_ATOMS: atom_id res chain seq x y z
N SER A 1 -9.51 -5.30 21.74
CA SER A 1 -8.49 -6.24 21.24
C SER A 1 -9.16 -7.25 20.29
N LEU A 2 -8.38 -8.02 19.51
CA LEU A 2 -8.92 -9.08 18.65
C LEU A 2 -9.59 -10.18 19.49
N GLU A 3 -9.13 -10.42 20.70
CA GLU A 3 -9.70 -11.39 21.64
C GLU A 3 -11.09 -11.00 22.13
N GLU A 4 -11.38 -9.72 22.23
CA GLU A 4 -12.71 -9.21 22.64
C GLU A 4 -13.72 -9.27 21.49
N ILE A 5 -13.25 -8.95 20.26
CA ILE A 5 -14.12 -8.84 19.07
C ILE A 5 -14.43 -10.22 18.50
N LYS A 6 -13.51 -11.19 18.61
CA LYS A 6 -13.61 -12.55 18.04
C LYS A 6 -14.10 -12.55 16.58
N PRO A 7 -13.38 -11.89 15.65
CA PRO A 7 -13.81 -11.82 14.25
C PRO A 7 -13.60 -13.17 13.55
N ASP A 8 -14.42 -13.48 12.56
CA ASP A 8 -14.22 -14.63 11.65
C ASP A 8 -13.21 -14.31 10.55
N ILE A 9 -13.09 -13.03 10.19
CA ILE A 9 -12.20 -12.55 9.13
C ILE A 9 -11.50 -11.27 9.60
N ILE A 10 -10.21 -11.16 9.31
CA ILE A 10 -9.44 -9.93 9.50
C ILE A 10 -8.88 -9.43 8.18
N LEU A 11 -9.06 -8.14 7.90
CA LEU A 11 -8.42 -7.46 6.77
C LEU A 11 -7.20 -6.70 7.28
N ILE A 12 -6.05 -6.95 6.68
CA ILE A 12 -4.79 -6.29 7.02
C ILE A 12 -4.12 -5.72 5.79
N ASN A 13 -3.43 -4.60 5.96
CA ASN A 13 -2.49 -4.06 4.98
C ASN A 13 -1.10 -3.96 5.63
N PRO A 14 -0.27 -5.01 5.55
CA PRO A 14 0.97 -5.08 6.31
C PRO A 14 2.07 -4.17 5.78
N ASN A 15 1.97 -3.73 4.54
CA ASN A 15 2.97 -2.86 3.91
C ASN A 15 2.63 -1.39 4.03
N PHE A 16 1.39 -1.05 4.40
CA PHE A 16 0.95 0.32 4.47
C PHE A 16 -0.20 0.54 5.45
N THR A 17 0.01 1.36 6.46
CA THR A 17 -1.06 1.82 7.36
C THR A 17 -1.31 3.30 7.11
N VAL A 18 -2.52 3.65 6.68
CA VAL A 18 -2.92 5.00 6.23
C VAL A 18 -2.53 6.10 7.23
N ASN A 19 -2.71 5.86 8.52
CA ASN A 19 -2.52 6.89 9.55
C ASN A 19 -1.10 6.94 10.13
N SER A 20 -0.31 5.87 10.04
CA SER A 20 1.00 5.80 10.69
C SER A 20 2.17 5.72 9.71
N ASN A 21 1.91 5.44 8.43
CA ASN A 21 2.97 5.19 7.44
C ASN A 21 3.98 4.10 7.89
N ILE A 22 3.54 3.17 8.73
CA ILE A 22 4.38 2.12 9.31
C ILE A 22 4.16 0.81 8.57
N THR A 23 5.24 0.16 8.19
CA THR A 23 5.21 -1.22 7.71
C THR A 23 5.14 -2.17 8.91
N MET A 24 4.25 -3.15 8.86
CA MET A 24 4.14 -4.16 9.91
C MET A 24 5.41 -5.03 9.94
N PRO A 25 6.12 -5.11 11.07
CA PRO A 25 7.31 -5.95 11.22
C PRO A 25 7.00 -7.44 11.02
N VAL A 26 7.98 -8.23 10.59
CA VAL A 26 7.82 -9.68 10.38
C VAL A 26 7.34 -10.38 11.65
N THR A 27 7.87 -10.01 12.80
CA THR A 27 7.43 -10.55 14.09
C THR A 27 5.93 -10.40 14.30
N ARG A 28 5.40 -9.21 14.01
CA ARG A 28 3.96 -8.92 14.14
C ARG A 28 3.11 -9.68 13.11
N ARG A 29 3.63 -9.90 11.90
CA ARG A 29 2.97 -10.75 10.89
C ARG A 29 2.83 -12.19 11.40
N LEU A 30 3.91 -12.73 11.96
CA LEU A 30 3.91 -14.09 12.52
C LEU A 30 2.99 -14.24 13.73
N GLU A 31 2.94 -13.24 14.62
CA GLU A 31 2.00 -13.21 15.74
C GLU A 31 0.54 -13.25 15.28
N ILE A 32 0.19 -12.45 14.27
CA ILE A 32 -1.17 -12.42 13.71
C ILE A 32 -1.52 -13.76 13.05
N ILE A 33 -0.59 -14.36 12.30
CA ILE A 33 -0.78 -15.68 11.68
C ILE A 33 -1.04 -16.75 12.75
N LYS A 34 -0.21 -16.75 13.79
CA LYS A 34 -0.36 -17.72 14.91
C LYS A 34 -1.74 -17.56 15.57
N TRP A 35 -2.09 -16.31 15.93
CA TRP A 35 -3.38 -16.02 16.53
C TRP A 35 -4.56 -16.42 15.64
N ALA A 36 -4.50 -16.12 14.34
CA ALA A 36 -5.54 -16.44 13.38
C ALA A 36 -5.74 -17.96 13.24
N LYS A 37 -4.65 -18.75 13.24
CA LYS A 37 -4.71 -20.22 13.22
C LYS A 37 -5.35 -20.78 14.48
N GLU A 38 -4.96 -20.29 15.65
CA GLU A 38 -5.48 -20.74 16.95
C GLU A 38 -6.98 -20.44 17.12
N ASN A 39 -7.47 -19.36 16.46
CA ASN A 39 -8.87 -18.92 16.56
C ASN A 39 -9.70 -19.25 15.30
N ASN A 40 -9.14 -19.98 14.33
CA ASN A 40 -9.80 -20.32 13.05
C ASN A 40 -10.29 -19.08 12.27
N VAL A 41 -9.50 -18.00 12.26
CA VAL A 41 -9.80 -16.72 11.61
C VAL A 41 -9.14 -16.67 10.24
N LEU A 42 -9.89 -16.24 9.20
CA LEU A 42 -9.34 -16.02 7.86
C LEU A 42 -8.65 -14.67 7.79
N ILE A 43 -7.45 -14.62 7.22
CA ILE A 43 -6.73 -13.38 6.96
C ILE A 43 -6.98 -12.96 5.49
N ILE A 44 -7.32 -11.70 5.27
CA ILE A 44 -7.29 -11.06 3.96
C ILE A 44 -6.16 -10.04 3.99
N GLU A 45 -5.12 -10.28 3.19
CA GLU A 45 -3.98 -9.37 3.03
C GLU A 45 -4.19 -8.50 1.81
N ASP A 46 -4.40 -7.19 2.01
CA ASP A 46 -4.48 -6.20 0.92
C ASP A 46 -3.10 -5.57 0.71
N ASP A 47 -2.43 -5.99 -0.37
CA ASP A 47 -1.07 -5.52 -0.70
C ASP A 47 -1.02 -4.83 -2.07
N TYR A 48 -1.57 -3.63 -2.14
CA TYR A 48 -1.55 -2.83 -3.37
C TYR A 48 -0.24 -2.04 -3.58
N ASN A 49 0.68 -2.06 -2.61
CA ASN A 49 1.91 -1.24 -2.59
C ASN A 49 3.22 -2.03 -2.53
N GLY A 50 3.19 -3.30 -2.16
CA GLY A 50 4.38 -4.08 -1.84
C GLY A 50 5.45 -4.08 -2.93
N GLU A 51 5.02 -4.10 -4.18
CA GLU A 51 5.92 -4.09 -5.34
C GLU A 51 6.69 -2.77 -5.53
N LEU A 52 6.22 -1.66 -4.96
CA LEU A 52 6.88 -0.34 -5.07
C LEU A 52 7.91 -0.07 -3.99
N ARG A 53 8.23 -1.02 -3.13
CA ARG A 53 9.30 -0.88 -2.13
C ARG A 53 10.63 -0.61 -2.83
N TYR A 54 11.23 0.55 -2.59
CA TYR A 54 12.37 1.05 -3.36
C TYR A 54 13.65 1.34 -2.55
N SER A 55 13.62 1.29 -1.23
CA SER A 55 14.80 1.58 -0.39
C SER A 55 15.31 0.39 0.40
N THR A 56 14.51 -0.68 0.58
CA THR A 56 14.91 -1.90 1.30
C THR A 56 14.56 -3.17 0.54
N HIS A 57 15.02 -4.31 1.07
CA HIS A 57 14.67 -5.61 0.51
C HIS A 57 13.16 -5.86 0.58
N PRO A 58 12.58 -6.55 -0.42
CA PRO A 58 11.20 -6.97 -0.38
C PRO A 58 10.92 -7.76 0.91
N MET A 59 9.87 -7.37 1.62
CA MET A 59 9.43 -8.12 2.79
C MET A 59 8.38 -9.13 2.33
N PRO A 60 8.51 -10.41 2.67
CA PRO A 60 7.54 -11.42 2.28
C PRO A 60 6.14 -11.06 2.77
N CYS A 61 5.14 -11.30 1.93
CA CYS A 61 3.74 -11.11 2.32
C CYS A 61 3.32 -12.12 3.40
N VAL A 62 2.22 -11.86 4.08
CA VAL A 62 1.67 -12.75 5.12
C VAL A 62 1.26 -14.08 4.49
N GLN A 63 0.67 -14.03 3.29
CA GLN A 63 0.28 -15.22 2.52
C GLN A 63 1.47 -16.16 2.25
N ASN A 64 2.68 -15.65 2.11
CA ASN A 64 3.86 -16.47 1.90
C ASN A 64 4.23 -17.34 3.12
N TYR A 65 3.84 -16.92 4.32
CA TYR A 65 4.02 -17.67 5.55
C TYR A 65 2.82 -18.56 5.90
N ASP A 66 1.64 -18.25 5.35
CA ASP A 66 0.40 -18.97 5.62
C ASP A 66 -0.50 -19.04 4.37
N THR A 67 -0.19 -20.00 3.50
CA THR A 67 -0.93 -20.24 2.24
C THR A 67 -2.31 -20.85 2.45
N GLU A 68 -2.58 -21.44 3.61
CA GLU A 68 -3.81 -22.19 3.87
C GLU A 68 -4.92 -21.32 4.47
N ASN A 69 -4.55 -20.21 5.13
CA ASN A 69 -5.51 -19.39 5.84
C ASN A 69 -5.43 -17.90 5.49
N THR A 70 -4.64 -17.52 4.47
CA THR A 70 -4.50 -16.14 4.02
C THR A 70 -4.89 -15.99 2.56
N VAL A 71 -5.87 -15.12 2.29
CA VAL A 71 -6.18 -14.61 0.95
C VAL A 71 -5.29 -13.40 0.68
N TYR A 72 -4.56 -13.40 -0.43
CA TYR A 72 -3.75 -12.26 -0.85
C TYR A 72 -4.45 -11.49 -1.96
N LEU A 73 -4.51 -10.18 -1.83
CA LEU A 73 -5.04 -9.26 -2.84
C LEU A 73 -3.92 -8.36 -3.38
N GLY A 74 -3.69 -8.41 -4.68
CA GLY A 74 -2.72 -7.58 -5.37
C GLY A 74 -3.33 -6.74 -6.48
N SER A 75 -2.66 -5.65 -6.88
CA SER A 75 -3.16 -4.75 -7.91
C SER A 75 -2.05 -4.24 -8.82
N PHE A 76 -2.31 -4.22 -10.13
CA PHE A 76 -1.43 -3.62 -11.13
C PHE A 76 -1.68 -2.11 -11.34
N SER A 77 -2.79 -1.58 -10.83
CA SER A 77 -3.19 -0.18 -11.07
C SER A 77 -2.18 0.84 -10.57
N LYS A 78 -1.47 0.54 -9.49
CA LYS A 78 -0.48 1.46 -8.91
C LYS A 78 0.92 1.27 -9.49
N ILE A 79 1.27 0.04 -9.82
CA ILE A 79 2.60 -0.30 -10.33
C ILE A 79 2.76 -0.05 -11.83
N LEU A 80 1.66 0.00 -12.57
CA LEU A 80 1.64 0.33 -14.00
C LEU A 80 0.90 1.65 -14.24
N LEU A 81 -0.39 1.56 -14.58
CA LEU A 81 -1.25 2.71 -14.87
C LEU A 81 -2.60 2.53 -14.17
N PRO A 82 -3.18 3.57 -13.57
CA PRO A 82 -4.51 3.50 -12.95
C PRO A 82 -5.60 3.00 -13.90
N SER A 83 -5.48 3.28 -15.21
CA SER A 83 -6.41 2.87 -16.25
C SER A 83 -6.41 1.37 -16.54
N VAL A 84 -5.37 0.63 -16.17
CA VAL A 84 -5.29 -0.84 -16.38
C VAL A 84 -6.39 -1.58 -15.63
N ARG A 85 -6.79 -1.11 -14.45
CA ARG A 85 -7.89 -1.65 -13.65
C ARG A 85 -7.88 -3.18 -13.47
N ILE A 86 -6.68 -3.77 -13.35
CA ILE A 86 -6.51 -5.20 -13.10
C ILE A 86 -6.00 -5.38 -11.68
N SER A 87 -6.72 -6.17 -10.91
CA SER A 87 -6.30 -6.74 -9.62
C SER A 87 -6.39 -8.25 -9.67
N TYR A 88 -5.72 -8.90 -8.75
CA TYR A 88 -5.71 -10.35 -8.65
C TYR A 88 -5.78 -10.78 -7.19
N MET A 89 -6.20 -12.02 -6.98
CA MET A 89 -6.16 -12.65 -5.66
C MET A 89 -5.52 -14.02 -5.72
N VAL A 90 -4.83 -14.38 -4.66
CA VAL A 90 -4.33 -15.73 -4.42
C VAL A 90 -5.17 -16.33 -3.30
N LEU A 91 -5.91 -17.38 -3.63
CA LEU A 91 -6.82 -18.06 -2.71
C LEU A 91 -6.15 -19.24 -2.05
N PRO A 92 -6.41 -19.49 -0.76
CA PRO A 92 -6.19 -20.80 -0.15
C PRO A 92 -6.94 -21.89 -0.91
N GLN A 93 -6.34 -23.09 -1.00
CA GLN A 93 -6.95 -24.20 -1.75
C GLN A 93 -8.37 -24.50 -1.27
N LYS A 94 -8.62 -24.45 0.02
CA LYS A 94 -9.94 -24.68 0.63
C LYS A 94 -11.06 -23.76 0.14
N LEU A 95 -10.72 -22.56 -0.36
CA LEU A 95 -11.69 -21.57 -0.87
C LEU A 95 -11.86 -21.65 -2.40
N THR A 96 -10.96 -22.35 -3.10
CA THR A 96 -10.95 -22.38 -4.57
C THR A 96 -12.20 -23.02 -5.15
N ASP A 97 -12.70 -24.10 -4.56
CA ASP A 97 -13.88 -24.81 -5.06
C ASP A 97 -15.14 -23.98 -4.90
N GLU A 98 -15.32 -23.34 -3.75
CA GLU A 98 -16.46 -22.45 -3.50
C GLU A 98 -16.39 -21.19 -4.41
N TYR A 99 -15.22 -20.63 -4.58
CA TYR A 99 -15.02 -19.53 -5.52
C TYR A 99 -15.40 -19.91 -6.95
N ASN A 100 -14.99 -21.10 -7.41
CA ASN A 100 -15.30 -21.59 -8.75
C ASN A 100 -16.82 -21.80 -8.98
N LYS A 101 -17.56 -22.16 -7.92
CA LYS A 101 -19.03 -22.23 -7.99
C LYS A 101 -19.65 -20.86 -8.20
N ILE A 102 -19.20 -19.86 -7.44
CA ILE A 102 -19.73 -18.48 -7.48
C ILE A 102 -19.31 -17.77 -8.77
N LYS A 103 -18.07 -17.97 -9.22
CA LYS A 103 -17.52 -17.35 -10.43
C LYS A 103 -18.38 -17.56 -11.67
N LYS A 104 -19.12 -18.66 -11.76
CA LYS A 104 -20.02 -18.95 -12.90
C LYS A 104 -21.17 -17.94 -13.03
N TYR A 105 -21.53 -17.28 -11.92
CA TYR A 105 -22.64 -16.34 -11.83
C TYR A 105 -22.18 -14.88 -11.82
N THR A 106 -20.86 -14.63 -11.89
CA THR A 106 -20.29 -13.28 -11.87
C THR A 106 -19.64 -12.94 -13.20
N ASN A 107 -19.85 -11.72 -13.65
CA ASN A 107 -19.16 -11.21 -14.83
C ASN A 107 -17.74 -10.75 -14.44
N GLN A 108 -16.78 -11.08 -15.32
CA GLN A 108 -15.43 -10.57 -15.19
C GLN A 108 -15.42 -9.06 -15.47
N THR A 109 -14.89 -8.27 -14.54
CA THR A 109 -14.82 -6.81 -14.64
C THR A 109 -13.55 -6.32 -15.35
N ALA A 110 -12.48 -7.11 -15.32
CA ALA A 110 -11.23 -6.77 -15.99
C ALA A 110 -11.32 -7.10 -17.50
N SER A 111 -10.94 -6.14 -18.35
CA SER A 111 -10.95 -6.31 -19.81
C SER A 111 -10.02 -7.43 -20.26
N LYS A 112 -10.48 -8.30 -21.16
CA LYS A 112 -9.67 -9.38 -21.71
C LYS A 112 -8.48 -8.88 -22.53
N THR A 113 -8.63 -7.77 -23.20
CA THR A 113 -7.57 -7.15 -24.02
C THR A 113 -6.41 -6.71 -23.14
N GLU A 114 -6.71 -6.00 -22.03
CA GLU A 114 -5.70 -5.58 -21.07
C GLU A 114 -5.04 -6.78 -20.38
N GLN A 115 -5.80 -7.83 -20.05
CA GLN A 115 -5.22 -9.05 -19.48
C GLN A 115 -4.24 -9.73 -20.43
N ILE A 116 -4.58 -9.85 -21.72
CA ILE A 116 -3.68 -10.44 -22.73
C ILE A 116 -2.43 -9.57 -22.90
N ALA A 117 -2.59 -8.25 -22.96
CA ALA A 117 -1.48 -7.31 -23.07
C ALA A 117 -0.56 -7.41 -21.85
N LEU A 118 -1.12 -7.45 -20.64
CA LEU A 118 -0.40 -7.59 -19.38
C LEU A 118 0.34 -8.93 -19.32
N ALA A 119 -0.29 -10.04 -19.70
CA ALA A 119 0.35 -11.34 -19.74
C ALA A 119 1.57 -11.35 -20.68
N LYS A 120 1.48 -10.77 -21.86
CA LYS A 120 2.61 -10.60 -22.77
C LYS A 120 3.71 -9.71 -22.17
N TYR A 121 3.33 -8.65 -21.47
CA TYR A 121 4.26 -7.74 -20.83
C TYR A 121 5.06 -8.42 -19.72
N ILE A 122 4.40 -9.24 -18.91
CA ILE A 122 5.01 -10.06 -17.85
C ILE A 122 5.93 -11.12 -18.46
N ASN A 123 5.40 -11.94 -19.40
CA ASN A 123 6.15 -13.05 -20.00
C ASN A 123 7.41 -12.60 -20.77
N ASN A 124 7.42 -11.39 -21.27
CA ASN A 124 8.59 -10.79 -21.93
C ASN A 124 9.57 -10.14 -20.92
N GLY A 125 9.38 -10.29 -19.61
CA GLY A 125 10.24 -9.71 -18.56
C GLY A 125 10.16 -8.18 -18.47
N LYS A 126 9.25 -7.53 -19.19
CA LYS A 126 9.15 -6.07 -19.23
C LYS A 126 8.59 -5.48 -17.95
N LEU A 127 7.77 -6.22 -17.21
CA LEU A 127 7.28 -5.80 -15.89
C LEU A 127 8.44 -5.62 -14.91
N ASP A 128 9.38 -6.57 -14.85
CA ASP A 128 10.53 -6.49 -13.94
C ASP A 128 11.45 -5.31 -14.27
N VAL A 129 11.66 -5.06 -15.58
CA VAL A 129 12.43 -3.88 -16.04
C VAL A 129 11.72 -2.59 -15.61
N HIS A 130 10.41 -2.51 -15.78
CA HIS A 130 9.59 -1.37 -15.38
C HIS A 130 9.69 -1.13 -13.87
N LEU A 131 9.48 -2.16 -13.06
CA LEU A 131 9.53 -2.06 -11.60
C LEU A 131 10.91 -1.59 -11.10
N ARG A 132 12.00 -2.12 -11.65
CA ARG A 132 13.36 -1.66 -11.32
C ARG A 132 13.55 -0.18 -11.64
N LYS A 133 13.09 0.27 -12.81
CA LYS A 133 13.17 1.67 -13.21
C LYS A 133 12.30 2.56 -12.30
N ALA A 134 11.07 2.16 -12.04
CA ALA A 134 10.15 2.89 -11.17
C ALA A 134 10.72 3.04 -9.75
N ARG A 135 11.22 1.96 -9.15
CA ARG A 135 11.86 1.97 -7.83
C ARG A 135 13.03 2.96 -7.76
N ARG A 136 13.90 2.99 -8.78
CA ARG A 136 14.99 3.94 -8.84
C ARG A 136 14.49 5.40 -8.88
N ILE A 137 13.54 5.70 -9.75
CA ILE A 137 12.98 7.05 -9.89
C ILE A 137 12.31 7.50 -8.57
N TYR A 138 11.54 6.64 -7.93
CA TYR A 138 10.89 6.98 -6.66
C TYR A 138 11.88 7.13 -5.50
N LEU A 139 12.97 6.35 -5.49
CA LEU A 139 14.07 6.56 -4.54
C LEU A 139 14.70 7.94 -4.71
N GLU A 140 15.02 8.34 -5.94
CA GLU A 140 15.62 9.66 -6.25
C GLU A 140 14.64 10.79 -5.84
N LYS A 141 13.38 10.70 -6.22
CA LYS A 141 12.35 11.69 -5.86
C LYS A 141 12.13 11.78 -4.34
N SER A 142 12.06 10.64 -3.63
CA SER A 142 11.87 10.64 -2.19
C SER A 142 13.06 11.28 -1.46
N ASN A 143 14.28 10.95 -1.86
CA ASN A 143 15.49 11.54 -1.29
C ASN A 143 15.56 13.05 -1.52
N LEU A 144 15.22 13.52 -2.74
CA LEU A 144 15.16 14.94 -3.04
C LEU A 144 14.10 15.65 -2.19
N MET A 145 12.90 15.06 -2.06
CA MET A 145 11.83 15.62 -1.25
C MET A 145 12.21 15.69 0.24
N LEU A 146 12.70 14.57 0.81
CA LEU A 146 13.08 14.51 2.22
C LEU A 146 14.24 15.47 2.55
N SER A 147 15.23 15.61 1.65
CA SER A 147 16.33 16.55 1.84
C SER A 147 15.88 18.00 1.83
N ASN A 148 14.96 18.36 0.93
CA ASN A 148 14.38 19.71 0.89
C ASN A 148 13.50 19.99 2.11
N ILE A 149 12.66 19.03 2.54
CA ILE A 149 11.87 19.18 3.76
C ILE A 149 12.78 19.44 4.96
N LYS A 150 13.84 18.64 5.14
CA LYS A 150 14.82 18.86 6.21
C LYS A 150 15.51 20.22 6.13
N LYS A 151 15.87 20.64 4.91
CA LYS A 151 16.56 21.93 4.68
C LYS A 151 15.68 23.13 5.04
N TYR A 152 14.39 23.12 4.65
CA TYR A 152 13.52 24.28 4.81
C TYR A 152 12.70 24.29 6.09
N PHE A 153 12.36 23.11 6.65
CA PHE A 153 11.54 23.02 7.86
C PHE A 153 12.34 22.61 9.11
N GLY A 154 13.52 22.02 8.93
CA GLY A 154 14.37 21.63 10.05
C GLY A 154 13.64 20.76 11.07
N THR A 155 13.62 21.20 12.32
CA THR A 155 12.97 20.53 13.46
C THR A 155 11.50 20.92 13.65
N SER A 156 11.00 21.91 12.91
CA SER A 156 9.60 22.40 13.02
C SER A 156 8.56 21.40 12.55
N VAL A 157 8.98 20.37 11.81
CA VAL A 157 8.10 19.29 11.36
C VAL A 157 8.63 17.92 11.80
N LYS A 158 7.71 17.03 12.17
CA LYS A 158 7.98 15.60 12.27
C LYS A 158 7.64 14.96 10.94
N ILE A 159 8.62 14.33 10.29
CA ILE A 159 8.44 13.63 9.03
C ILE A 159 7.98 12.19 9.33
N VAL A 160 6.87 11.78 8.75
CA VAL A 160 6.40 10.38 8.76
C VAL A 160 6.44 9.88 7.32
N PHE A 161 7.29 8.90 7.08
CA PHE A 161 7.59 8.41 5.75
C PHE A 161 7.75 6.89 5.74
N ASN A 162 7.25 6.24 4.68
CA ASN A 162 7.39 4.81 4.44
C ASN A 162 7.90 4.57 3.01
N GLU A 163 8.79 3.64 2.85
CA GLU A 163 9.46 3.28 1.58
C GLU A 163 8.53 2.68 0.52
N THR A 164 7.35 2.23 0.90
CA THR A 164 6.32 1.75 -0.04
C THR A 164 5.34 2.85 -0.42
N SER A 165 5.47 4.02 0.22
CA SER A 165 4.61 5.17 0.01
C SER A 165 5.14 6.06 -1.11
N LEU A 166 4.24 6.62 -1.90
CA LEU A 166 4.54 7.69 -2.87
C LEU A 166 4.24 9.08 -2.29
N TYR A 167 4.18 9.16 -0.97
CA TYR A 167 3.91 10.40 -0.23
C TYR A 167 4.63 10.44 1.11
N VAL A 168 4.76 11.63 1.62
CA VAL A 168 5.33 11.93 2.93
C VAL A 168 4.31 12.71 3.74
N SER A 169 4.16 12.36 5.03
CA SER A 169 3.32 13.12 5.96
C SER A 169 4.21 14.02 6.82
N LEU A 170 3.82 15.28 6.91
CA LEU A 170 4.47 16.31 7.70
C LEU A 170 3.55 16.71 8.85
N ILE A 171 3.96 16.45 10.09
CA ILE A 171 3.25 16.89 11.28
C ILE A 171 3.95 18.13 11.81
N PHE A 172 3.24 19.27 11.84
CA PHE A 172 3.78 20.54 12.30
C PHE A 172 3.70 20.63 13.81
N LYS A 173 4.80 21.06 14.45
CA LYS A 173 4.90 21.17 15.91
C LYS A 173 4.47 22.54 16.43
N ASP A 174 4.90 23.60 15.73
CA ASP A 174 4.84 24.97 16.24
C ASP A 174 3.83 25.85 15.52
N LYS A 175 3.17 25.32 14.48
CA LYS A 175 2.18 26.05 13.67
C LYS A 175 0.94 25.20 13.49
N THR A 176 -0.22 25.82 13.63
CA THR A 176 -1.50 25.18 13.36
C THR A 176 -1.82 25.29 11.87
N ILE A 177 -2.26 24.19 11.27
CA ILE A 177 -2.76 24.15 9.90
C ILE A 177 -4.23 24.57 9.93
N ASP A 178 -4.47 25.83 9.64
CA ASP A 178 -5.80 26.39 9.48
C ASP A 178 -6.17 26.58 8.00
N ASP A 179 -7.38 27.05 7.75
CA ASP A 179 -7.87 27.27 6.39
C ASP A 179 -7.06 28.31 5.61
N SER A 180 -6.40 29.25 6.30
CA SER A 180 -5.55 30.25 5.67
C SER A 180 -4.26 29.65 5.12
N VAL A 181 -3.68 28.69 5.84
CA VAL A 181 -2.51 27.93 5.40
C VAL A 181 -2.88 27.03 4.22
N ILE A 182 -4.02 26.33 4.29
CA ILE A 182 -4.51 25.47 3.21
C ILE A 182 -4.70 26.31 1.94
N LYS A 183 -5.36 27.47 2.04
CA LYS A 183 -5.57 28.39 0.91
C LYS A 183 -4.25 28.82 0.29
N LYS A 184 -3.25 29.19 1.08
CA LYS A 184 -1.92 29.57 0.55
C LYS A 184 -1.22 28.43 -0.20
N ILE A 185 -1.42 27.20 0.24
CA ILE A 185 -0.88 26.00 -0.43
C ILE A 185 -1.58 25.80 -1.78
N ASP A 186 -2.91 25.92 -1.81
CA ASP A 186 -3.70 25.81 -3.04
C ASP A 186 -3.39 26.95 -4.02
N ASP A 187 -3.27 28.19 -3.53
CA ASP A 187 -2.87 29.36 -4.33
C ASP A 187 -1.46 29.19 -4.94
N ALA A 188 -0.56 28.48 -4.25
CA ALA A 188 0.76 28.10 -4.75
C ALA A 188 0.75 26.91 -5.71
N LEU A 189 -0.41 26.37 -6.06
CA LEU A 189 -0.62 25.18 -6.92
C LEU A 189 0.11 23.93 -6.43
N ILE A 190 0.32 23.80 -5.11
CA ILE A 190 0.94 22.63 -4.50
C ILE A 190 -0.15 21.58 -4.28
N LYS A 191 -0.09 20.49 -5.04
CA LYS A 191 -1.01 19.35 -4.84
C LYS A 191 -0.69 18.64 -3.53
N THR A 192 -1.59 18.77 -2.58
CA THR A 192 -1.61 17.97 -1.36
C THR A 192 -2.59 16.82 -1.53
N MET A 193 -2.28 15.66 -0.91
CA MET A 193 -3.20 14.52 -0.94
C MET A 193 -4.26 14.62 0.15
N GLN A 194 -3.87 15.12 1.32
CA GLN A 194 -4.74 15.18 2.48
C GLN A 194 -4.25 16.23 3.48
N PHE A 195 -5.22 16.91 4.11
CA PHE A 195 -5.01 17.70 5.32
C PHE A 195 -5.71 17.03 6.49
N ASN A 196 -5.02 16.88 7.61
CA ASN A 196 -5.62 16.45 8.86
C ASN A 196 -5.40 17.55 9.91
N LYS A 197 -6.42 18.37 10.14
CA LYS A 197 -6.36 19.47 11.10
C LYS A 197 -6.20 18.98 12.55
N ALA A 198 -6.83 17.85 12.91
CA ALA A 198 -6.75 17.30 14.26
C ALA A 198 -5.33 16.83 14.61
N GLU A 199 -4.60 16.29 13.65
CA GLU A 199 -3.21 15.85 13.81
C GLU A 199 -2.19 16.91 13.38
N ASN A 200 -2.64 18.07 12.93
CA ASN A 200 -1.79 19.14 12.39
C ASN A 200 -0.86 18.66 11.26
N MET A 201 -1.42 17.86 10.34
CA MET A 201 -0.69 17.08 9.35
C MET A 201 -1.04 17.47 7.92
N ILE A 202 -0.01 17.54 7.07
CA ILE A 202 -0.12 17.66 5.62
C ILE A 202 0.51 16.44 4.97
N VAL A 203 -0.17 15.85 3.97
CA VAL A 203 0.36 14.75 3.16
C VAL A 203 0.70 15.26 1.77
N LEU A 204 1.98 15.13 1.40
CA LEU A 204 2.52 15.55 0.10
C LEU A 204 2.87 14.33 -0.74
N SER A 205 2.49 14.32 -2.04
CA SER A 205 2.88 13.29 -3.00
C SER A 205 4.11 13.70 -3.79
N PHE A 206 4.93 12.70 -4.16
CA PHE A 206 6.05 12.84 -5.10
C PHE A 206 5.90 11.91 -6.32
N SER A 207 4.69 11.35 -6.50
CA SER A 207 4.35 10.51 -7.67
C SER A 207 4.13 11.34 -8.93
#